data_da00afc14ec818e0c0ddd1a60c15139a
#
_entry.id   da00afc14ec818e0c0ddd1a60c15139a
#
_cell.length_a   1.000
_cell.length_b   1.000
_cell.length_c   1.000
_cell.angle_alpha   90.00
_cell.angle_beta   90.00
_cell.angle_gamma   90.00
#
_symmetry.space_group_name_H-M   'P 1'
#
loop_
_entity.id
_entity.type
_entity.pdbx_description
1 polymer ?
#
loop_
_entity_poly.entity_id
_entity_poly.type
_entity_poly.pdbx_seq_one_letter_code
_entity_poly.pdbx_strand_id
1 'polypeptide(L)'
;MFAIVEEPLDVGVLIQDAQRPDCGAVATFVGTTRIDESEGAAVEYLEYEAYRPMADRKLEEIGAEIEGRWDVGHVSIVHRLGRVGPGEASVAIVVAAPRRGPAFEASRYAIERIKEVVPIWKREVWSDGYVWVGSQIGTRDQVSGFR
;
A
#
# COMPACT_ATOMS: atom_id res chain seq x y z
N MET A 1 3.34 3.46 12.71
CA MET A 1 2.12 2.62 12.73
C MET A 1 2.15 1.67 11.56
N PHE A 2 1.98 0.42 11.82
CA PHE A 2 1.95 -0.61 10.78
C PHE A 2 0.64 -1.36 10.93
N ALA A 3 -0.27 -1.16 9.98
CA ALA A 3 -1.63 -1.67 10.14
C ALA A 3 -2.24 -2.10 8.82
N ILE A 4 -3.12 -3.10 8.93
CA ILE A 4 -3.99 -3.52 7.85
C ILE A 4 -5.41 -3.23 8.34
N VAL A 5 -6.15 -2.46 7.56
CA VAL A 5 -7.46 -1.97 7.97
C VAL A 5 -8.49 -2.24 6.88
N GLU A 6 -9.76 -2.11 7.23
CA GLU A 6 -10.84 -2.27 6.26
C GLU A 6 -11.57 -0.95 5.98
N GLU A 7 -11.25 0.07 6.75
CA GLU A 7 -11.83 1.40 6.58
C GLU A 7 -11.03 2.23 5.56
N PRO A 8 -11.65 3.25 4.99
CA PRO A 8 -10.91 4.22 4.18
C PRO A 8 -9.74 4.83 4.94
N LEU A 9 -8.63 5.05 4.23
CA LEU A 9 -7.42 5.59 4.82
C LEU A 9 -7.53 7.10 5.00
N ASP A 10 -7.17 7.58 6.18
CA ASP A 10 -7.07 9.02 6.43
C ASP A 10 -5.60 9.43 6.38
N VAL A 11 -5.15 9.79 5.18
CA VAL A 11 -3.74 10.13 4.95
C VAL A 11 -3.34 11.39 5.70
N GLY A 12 -4.27 12.35 5.83
CA GLY A 12 -4.00 13.58 6.56
C GLY A 12 -3.64 13.33 8.02
N VAL A 13 -4.34 12.41 8.66
CA VAL A 13 -4.03 12.04 10.05
C VAL A 13 -2.66 11.36 10.13
N LEU A 14 -2.34 10.49 9.19
CA LEU A 14 -1.04 9.84 9.18
C LEU A 14 0.11 10.84 9.02
N ILE A 15 -0.07 11.83 8.18
CA ILE A 15 0.93 12.89 7.99
C ILE A 15 1.08 13.70 9.28
N GLN A 16 -0.02 14.07 9.91
CA GLN A 16 -0.01 14.81 11.16
C GLN A 16 0.74 14.05 12.25
N ASP A 17 0.46 12.76 12.38
CA ASP A 17 1.09 11.91 13.38
C ASP A 17 2.59 11.71 13.15
N ALA A 18 3.03 11.88 11.92
CA ALA A 18 4.44 11.69 11.56
C ALA A 18 5.31 12.90 11.88
N GLN A 19 4.73 14.08 12.05
CA GLN A 19 5.49 15.32 12.23
C GLN A 19 6.27 15.31 13.54
N ARG A 20 7.55 15.69 13.44
CA ARG A 20 8.49 15.77 14.57
C ARG A 20 9.27 17.07 14.48
N PRO A 21 9.59 17.69 15.62
CA PRO A 21 10.38 18.93 15.60
C PRO A 21 11.77 18.78 14.98
N ASP A 22 12.34 17.58 15.04
CA ASP A 22 13.69 17.32 14.53
C ASP A 22 13.68 16.71 13.11
N CYS A 23 12.52 16.62 12.48
CA CYS A 23 12.38 16.10 11.13
C CYS A 23 11.97 17.21 10.19
N GLY A 24 12.83 17.52 9.24
CA GLY A 24 12.58 18.57 8.25
C GLY A 24 11.86 18.10 7.01
N ALA A 25 11.58 16.79 6.90
CA ALA A 25 10.94 16.22 5.73
C ALA A 25 9.91 15.17 6.10
N VAL A 26 8.77 15.21 5.43
CA VAL A 26 7.76 14.15 5.50
C VAL A 26 7.44 13.75 4.07
N ALA A 27 7.77 12.53 3.70
CA ALA A 27 7.45 11.98 2.39
C ALA A 27 6.28 11.03 2.51
N THR A 28 5.36 11.11 1.57
CA THR A 28 4.15 10.30 1.58
C THR A 28 3.97 9.64 0.22
N PHE A 29 3.79 8.34 0.22
CA PHE A 29 3.34 7.62 -0.96
C PHE A 29 1.93 7.12 -0.71
N VAL A 30 1.03 7.40 -1.66
CA VAL A 30 -0.34 6.89 -1.62
C VAL A 30 -0.59 6.11 -2.89
N GLY A 31 -0.89 4.82 -2.73
CA GLY A 31 -1.32 3.99 -3.85
C GLY A 31 -2.82 4.10 -4.00
N THR A 32 -3.29 4.47 -5.17
CA THR A 32 -4.71 4.63 -5.45
C THR A 32 -5.15 3.66 -6.54
N THR A 33 -6.45 3.38 -6.57
CA THR A 33 -7.04 2.52 -7.58
C THR A 33 -7.28 3.33 -8.83
N ARG A 34 -6.70 2.90 -9.94
CA ARG A 34 -6.97 3.52 -11.22
C ARG A 34 -7.88 2.65 -12.06
N ILE A 35 -8.64 3.27 -12.93
CA ILE A 35 -9.45 2.59 -13.92
C ILE A 35 -8.58 2.22 -15.10
N ASP A 36 -8.59 0.94 -15.47
CA ASP A 36 -7.90 0.47 -16.66
C ASP A 36 -8.97 0.05 -17.68
N GLU A 37 -9.05 0.81 -18.76
CA GLU A 37 -10.03 0.58 -19.82
C GLU A 37 -9.42 -0.12 -21.03
N SER A 38 -8.24 -0.71 -20.88
CA SER A 38 -7.46 -1.24 -21.99
C SER A 38 -8.14 -2.37 -22.76
N GLU A 39 -9.18 -2.97 -22.24
CA GLU A 39 -9.87 -4.08 -22.90
C GLU A 39 -11.35 -3.79 -23.14
N GLY A 40 -11.72 -2.53 -23.17
CA GLY A 40 -13.08 -2.12 -23.46
C GLY A 40 -14.07 -2.28 -22.32
N ALA A 41 -13.63 -2.75 -21.17
CA ALA A 41 -14.45 -2.85 -19.97
C ALA A 41 -13.74 -2.11 -18.85
N ALA A 42 -14.45 -1.25 -18.15
CA ALA A 42 -13.90 -0.53 -17.02
C ALA A 42 -13.91 -1.39 -15.76
N VAL A 43 -12.84 -1.30 -14.99
CA VAL A 43 -12.79 -1.88 -13.66
C VAL A 43 -13.71 -1.07 -12.75
N GLU A 44 -14.66 -1.72 -12.11
CA GLU A 44 -15.57 -1.04 -11.20
C GLU A 44 -14.93 -0.77 -9.85
N TYR A 45 -14.17 -1.74 -9.36
CA TYR A 45 -13.42 -1.60 -8.11
C TYR A 45 -12.39 -2.71 -8.01
N LEU A 46 -11.45 -2.52 -7.10
CA LEU A 46 -10.53 -3.57 -6.69
C LEU A 46 -10.98 -4.13 -5.36
N GLU A 47 -10.71 -5.40 -5.14
CA GLU A 47 -10.96 -6.03 -3.86
C GLU A 47 -9.67 -6.66 -3.35
N TYR A 48 -9.22 -6.19 -2.19
CA TYR A 48 -7.96 -6.63 -1.59
C TYR A 48 -8.20 -7.65 -0.50
N GLU A 49 -7.35 -8.68 -0.49
CA GLU A 49 -7.32 -9.69 0.55
C GLU A 49 -5.88 -9.89 1.01
N ALA A 50 -5.70 -10.38 2.22
CA ALA A 50 -4.39 -10.62 2.78
C ALA A 50 -4.40 -11.89 3.63
N TYR A 51 -3.24 -12.56 3.66
CA TYR A 51 -3.03 -13.59 4.65
C TYR A 51 -2.50 -12.96 5.93
N ARG A 52 -3.39 -12.75 6.87
CA ARG A 52 -3.06 -12.30 8.22
C ARG A 52 -2.84 -13.54 9.07
N PRO A 53 -1.99 -13.54 10.05
CA PRO A 53 -1.19 -12.46 10.59
C PRO A 53 0.16 -12.24 9.89
N MET A 54 0.49 -13.04 8.86
CA MET A 54 1.78 -12.88 8.18
C MET A 54 1.94 -11.49 7.57
N ALA A 55 0.87 -10.98 6.93
CA ALA A 55 0.92 -9.65 6.35
C ALA A 55 1.22 -8.58 7.41
N ASP A 56 0.61 -8.68 8.56
CA ASP A 56 0.86 -7.75 9.67
C ASP A 56 2.33 -7.77 10.09
N ARG A 57 2.90 -8.97 10.25
CA ARG A 57 4.31 -9.10 10.64
C ARG A 57 5.25 -8.55 9.58
N LYS A 58 4.93 -8.77 8.32
CA LYS A 58 5.78 -8.28 7.23
C LYS A 58 5.82 -6.77 7.16
N LEU A 59 4.71 -6.09 7.45
CA LEU A 59 4.72 -4.64 7.53
C LEU A 59 5.64 -4.15 8.64
N GLU A 60 5.60 -4.78 9.79
CA GLU A 60 6.48 -4.43 10.91
C GLU A 60 7.95 -4.70 10.56
N GLU A 61 8.24 -5.80 9.89
CA GLU A 61 9.60 -6.12 9.44
C GLU A 61 10.13 -5.07 8.48
N ILE A 62 9.29 -4.60 7.54
CA ILE A 62 9.69 -3.54 6.63
C ILE A 62 10.02 -2.26 7.39
N GLY A 63 9.23 -1.93 8.39
CA GLY A 63 9.51 -0.78 9.25
C GLY A 63 10.86 -0.89 9.94
N ALA A 64 11.18 -2.07 10.47
CA ALA A 64 12.47 -2.33 11.11
C ALA A 64 13.62 -2.25 10.11
N GLU A 65 13.43 -2.75 8.89
CA GLU A 65 14.44 -2.65 7.83
C GLU A 65 14.74 -1.19 7.51
N ILE A 66 13.71 -0.37 7.44
CA ILE A 66 13.87 1.07 7.16
C ILE A 66 14.66 1.75 8.27
N GLU A 67 14.30 1.49 9.52
CA GLU A 67 14.97 2.09 10.66
C GLU A 67 16.45 1.68 10.76
N GLY A 68 16.77 0.49 10.26
CA GLY A 68 18.15 0.01 10.21
C GLY A 68 18.99 0.57 9.06
N ARG A 69 18.36 1.17 8.07
CA ARG A 69 19.04 1.65 6.85
C ARG A 69 19.12 3.16 6.73
N TRP A 70 18.16 3.87 7.27
CA TRP A 70 18.08 5.33 7.13
C TRP A 70 17.84 5.99 8.48
N ASP A 71 18.29 7.22 8.57
CA ASP A 71 17.98 8.07 9.72
C ASP A 71 16.56 8.62 9.51
N VAL A 72 15.60 7.98 10.16
CA VAL A 72 14.19 8.35 10.08
C VAL A 72 13.63 8.60 11.48
N GLY A 73 12.69 9.50 11.57
CA GLY A 73 12.03 9.81 12.84
C GLY A 73 10.70 9.10 13.03
N HIS A 74 10.05 8.72 11.93
CA HIS A 74 8.76 8.03 11.99
C HIS A 74 8.45 7.33 10.68
N VAL A 75 7.88 6.15 10.78
CA VAL A 75 7.41 5.40 9.62
C VAL A 75 6.01 4.89 9.89
N SER A 76 5.10 5.13 8.98
CA SER A 76 3.77 4.51 8.98
C SER A 76 3.52 3.80 7.66
N ILE A 77 2.98 2.60 7.74
CA ILE A 77 2.53 1.84 6.56
C ILE A 77 1.15 1.31 6.90
N VAL A 78 0.14 1.73 6.13
CA VAL A 78 -1.23 1.27 6.33
C VAL A 78 -1.77 0.76 5.02
N HIS A 79 -2.26 -0.46 5.00
CA HIS A 79 -2.89 -1.05 3.81
C HIS A 79 -4.35 -1.35 4.10
N ARG A 80 -5.20 -1.04 3.12
CA ARG A 80 -6.64 -1.29 3.21
C ARG A 80 -6.99 -2.60 2.53
N LEU A 81 -7.86 -3.37 3.16
CA LEU A 81 -8.45 -4.57 2.58
C LEU A 81 -9.90 -4.31 2.20
N GLY A 82 -10.45 -5.24 1.44
CA GLY A 82 -11.82 -5.17 0.99
C GLY A 82 -11.94 -4.34 -0.27
N ARG A 83 -13.09 -3.77 -0.45
CA ARG A 83 -13.44 -3.04 -1.67
C ARG A 83 -12.82 -1.64 -1.67
N VAL A 84 -12.09 -1.33 -2.75
CA VAL A 84 -11.48 -0.02 -2.96
C VAL A 84 -11.90 0.46 -4.34
N GLY A 85 -12.64 1.56 -4.37
CA GLY A 85 -13.15 2.12 -5.62
C GLY A 85 -12.14 2.97 -6.36
N PRO A 86 -12.46 3.35 -7.60
CA PRO A 86 -11.57 4.19 -8.39
C PRO A 86 -11.23 5.51 -7.67
N GLY A 87 -9.95 5.84 -7.67
CA GLY A 87 -9.44 7.04 -7.01
C GLY A 87 -9.26 6.91 -5.51
N GLU A 88 -9.74 5.85 -4.90
CA GLU A 88 -9.55 5.64 -3.47
C GLU A 88 -8.18 5.04 -3.15
N ALA A 89 -7.66 5.36 -2.00
CA ALA A 89 -6.36 4.88 -1.55
C ALA A 89 -6.44 3.44 -1.04
N SER A 90 -5.51 2.61 -1.50
CA SER A 90 -5.34 1.24 -1.00
C SER A 90 -4.20 1.12 -0.02
N VAL A 91 -3.18 1.95 -0.16
CA VAL A 91 -2.01 1.93 0.72
C VAL A 91 -1.51 3.34 0.94
N ALA A 92 -1.06 3.61 2.15
CA ALA A 92 -0.41 4.88 2.48
C ALA A 92 0.87 4.58 3.25
N ILE A 93 1.94 5.24 2.83
CA ILE A 93 3.25 5.16 3.46
C ILE A 93 3.66 6.58 3.80
N VAL A 94 4.00 6.82 5.06
CA VAL A 94 4.44 8.14 5.51
C VAL A 94 5.76 7.98 6.25
N VAL A 95 6.77 8.70 5.80
CA VAL A 95 8.09 8.68 6.43
C VAL A 95 8.50 10.09 6.79
N ALA A 96 8.79 10.32 8.07
CA ALA A 96 9.41 11.55 8.52
C ALA A 96 10.89 11.31 8.75
N ALA A 97 11.72 12.21 8.28
CA ALA A 97 13.17 12.14 8.45
C ALA A 97 13.75 13.53 8.64
N PRO A 98 14.94 13.64 9.27
CA PRO A 98 15.60 14.93 9.38
C PRO A 98 15.85 15.60 8.02
N ARG A 99 16.13 14.78 6.98
CA ARG A 99 16.42 15.27 5.64
C ARG A 99 15.57 14.56 4.59
N ARG A 100 15.36 15.24 3.44
CA ARG A 100 14.47 14.73 2.39
C ARG A 100 14.98 13.46 1.68
N GLY A 101 16.28 13.29 1.53
CA GLY A 101 16.84 12.12 0.88
C GLY A 101 16.36 10.81 1.52
N PRO A 102 16.66 10.59 2.80
CA PRO A 102 16.16 9.41 3.50
C PRO A 102 14.63 9.28 3.48
N ALA A 103 13.92 10.40 3.57
CA ALA A 103 12.45 10.34 3.53
C ALA A 103 11.94 9.77 2.21
N PHE A 104 12.48 10.25 1.08
CA PHE A 104 12.10 9.72 -0.24
C PHE A 104 12.56 8.28 -0.43
N GLU A 105 13.81 7.99 -0.09
CA GLU A 105 14.37 6.66 -0.30
C GLU A 105 13.65 5.61 0.52
N ALA A 106 13.36 5.89 1.78
CA ALA A 106 12.67 4.96 2.65
C ALA A 106 11.22 4.72 2.19
N SER A 107 10.53 5.75 1.73
CA SER A 107 9.17 5.57 1.25
C SER A 107 9.13 4.73 -0.02
N ARG A 108 10.08 4.91 -0.92
CA ARG A 108 10.21 4.09 -2.12
C ARG A 108 10.54 2.65 -1.75
N TYR A 109 11.48 2.46 -0.85
CA TYR A 109 11.84 1.13 -0.37
C TYR A 109 10.62 0.41 0.20
N ALA A 110 9.82 1.12 0.99
CA ALA A 110 8.64 0.53 1.61
C ALA A 110 7.67 -0.03 0.59
N ILE A 111 7.30 0.74 -0.43
CA ILE A 111 6.34 0.24 -1.42
C ILE A 111 6.91 -0.91 -2.25
N GLU A 112 8.19 -0.84 -2.59
CA GLU A 112 8.83 -1.92 -3.32
C GLU A 112 8.87 -3.22 -2.50
N ARG A 113 9.20 -3.12 -1.21
CA ARG A 113 9.23 -4.29 -0.32
C ARG A 113 7.83 -4.86 -0.08
N ILE A 114 6.83 -4.01 0.07
CA ILE A 114 5.44 -4.49 0.21
C ILE A 114 5.08 -5.39 -0.97
N LYS A 115 5.41 -4.95 -2.17
CA LYS A 115 5.11 -5.72 -3.38
C LYS A 115 5.92 -7.02 -3.49
N GLU A 116 7.06 -7.09 -2.83
CA GLU A 116 7.89 -8.28 -2.86
C GLU A 116 7.51 -9.33 -1.81
N VAL A 117 7.16 -8.92 -0.61
CA VAL A 117 7.10 -9.85 0.53
C VAL A 117 5.79 -9.89 1.30
N VAL A 118 4.93 -8.90 1.15
CA VAL A 118 3.69 -8.88 1.92
C VAL A 118 2.63 -9.69 1.20
N PRO A 119 2.03 -10.71 1.85
CA PRO A 119 1.03 -11.56 1.21
C PRO A 119 -0.32 -10.85 1.14
N ILE A 120 -0.42 -9.90 0.23
CA ILE A 120 -1.62 -9.16 -0.11
C ILE A 120 -1.85 -9.35 -1.61
N TRP A 121 -3.08 -9.67 -1.98
CA TRP A 121 -3.44 -9.80 -3.38
C TRP A 121 -4.75 -9.09 -3.64
N LYS A 122 -5.05 -8.88 -4.92
CA LYS A 122 -6.25 -8.14 -5.32
C LYS A 122 -6.91 -8.82 -6.51
N ARG A 123 -8.20 -8.61 -6.61
CA ARG A 123 -8.92 -8.93 -7.84
C ARG A 123 -9.52 -7.66 -8.41
N GLU A 124 -9.53 -7.60 -9.72
CA GLU A 124 -10.21 -6.55 -10.47
C GLU A 124 -11.63 -7.03 -10.74
N VAL A 125 -12.60 -6.21 -10.39
CA VAL A 125 -14.01 -6.56 -10.57
C VAL A 125 -14.59 -5.67 -11.63
N TRP A 126 -15.17 -6.31 -12.66
CA TRP A 126 -15.92 -5.65 -13.72
C TRP A 126 -17.40 -6.00 -13.57
N SER A 127 -18.23 -5.40 -14.42
CA SER A 127 -19.67 -5.69 -14.42
C SER A 127 -20.00 -7.14 -14.74
N ASP A 128 -19.14 -7.85 -15.47
CA ASP A 128 -19.39 -9.20 -15.95
C ASP A 128 -18.39 -10.25 -15.43
N GLY A 129 -17.60 -9.92 -14.42
CA GLY A 129 -16.67 -10.89 -13.89
C GLY A 129 -15.54 -10.26 -13.13
N TYR A 130 -14.51 -11.07 -12.84
CA TYR A 130 -13.34 -10.59 -12.13
C TYR A 130 -12.11 -11.37 -12.55
N VAL A 131 -10.95 -10.76 -12.27
CA VAL A 131 -9.64 -11.37 -12.47
C VAL A 131 -8.82 -11.20 -11.21
N TRP A 132 -8.26 -12.29 -10.71
CA TRP A 132 -7.28 -12.21 -9.65
C TRP A 132 -5.98 -11.69 -10.21
N VAL A 133 -5.44 -10.66 -9.56
CA VAL A 133 -4.06 -10.25 -9.76
C VAL A 133 -3.29 -10.95 -8.66
N GLY A 134 -2.25 -11.68 -8.99
CA GLY A 134 -1.47 -12.42 -8.03
C GLY A 134 -0.98 -11.53 -6.89
N SER A 135 -0.33 -12.12 -5.90
CA SER A 135 0.20 -11.36 -4.79
C SER A 135 1.06 -10.21 -5.30
N GLN A 136 1.45 -9.30 -4.41
CA GLN A 136 2.29 -8.17 -4.80
C GLN A 136 3.60 -8.60 -5.44
N ILE A 137 4.01 -9.84 -5.24
CA ILE A 137 5.16 -10.42 -5.90
C ILE A 137 4.79 -11.19 -7.15
N GLY A 138 3.52 -11.32 -7.43
CA GLY A 138 3.02 -12.30 -8.35
C GLY A 138 2.70 -11.78 -9.72
N THR A 139 2.41 -12.77 -10.54
CA THR A 139 1.86 -12.58 -11.85
C THR A 139 0.36 -12.50 -11.77
N ARG A 140 -0.22 -12.02 -12.82
CA ARG A 140 -1.65 -11.92 -12.95
C ARG A 140 -2.26 -13.31 -13.18
N ASP A 141 -3.23 -13.67 -12.34
CA ASP A 141 -3.94 -14.92 -12.45
C ASP A 141 -5.41 -14.68 -12.77
N GLN A 142 -5.90 -15.41 -13.72
CA GLN A 142 -7.32 -15.45 -14.01
C GLN A 142 -7.89 -16.67 -13.30
N VAL A 143 -8.69 -16.46 -12.30
CA VAL A 143 -9.18 -17.54 -11.46
C VAL A 143 -10.51 -18.05 -11.94
N SER A 144 -11.53 -17.26 -11.86
CA SER A 144 -12.86 -17.65 -12.28
C SER A 144 -13.61 -16.47 -12.85
N GLY A 145 -12.89 -15.47 -13.15
CA GLY A 145 -13.47 -14.34 -13.82
C GLY A 145 -13.70 -14.70 -15.27
N PHE A 146 -14.51 -13.98 -15.86
CA PHE A 146 -14.68 -14.02 -17.30
C PHE A 146 -15.25 -12.70 -17.70
N ARG A 147 -15.15 -12.53 -18.91
CA ARG A 147 -15.54 -11.27 -19.48
C ARG A 147 -16.63 -11.46 -20.45
#